data_ab6b732c15a711f6f281b36940de1a71
#
_entry.id   ab6b732c15a711f6f281b36940de1a71
#
_cell.length_a   1.000
_cell.length_b   1.000
_cell.length_c   1.000
_cell.angle_alpha   90.00
_cell.angle_beta   90.00
_cell.angle_gamma   90.00
#
_symmetry.space_group_name_H-M   'P 1'
#
loop_
_entity.id
_entity.type
_entity.pdbx_description
1 polymer ?
#
loop_
_entity_poly.entity_id
_entity_poly.type
_entity_poly.pdbx_seq_one_letter_code
_entity_poly.pdbx_strand_id
1 'polypeptide(L)'
;YDSTNLLPAKAVVVTSVGMDHMRLLGNTIEEIADAISAAFRPHAVAVIGKTDPAAMNILEVNARRKKATVYRYGRDFWYDGKFLSYSGSLDFQLALRGVHQWYNASAAIQTVLALSSTELNNIDASDIQEGLREAFWPGRMETVRENPLIILDGAHNPHAAQSLRTSLDLLYPGKKWNIFFAAMKDKDWRSVLTQFLDLANHVYVVRMPYERAESPETIVEFLKEKGTSSSVCEEQDVIKCDEDALVFGSLYLVGDVRRLTRNAVHSF
;
A
#
# COMPACT_ATOMS: atom_id res chain seq x y z
N TYR A 1 -5.99 -19.14 6.95
CA TYR A 1 -4.87 -19.46 7.85
C TYR A 1 -3.77 -18.41 7.68
N ASP A 2 -3.96 -17.24 8.30
CA ASP A 2 -2.98 -16.17 8.32
C ASP A 2 -2.09 -16.32 9.57
N SER A 3 -0.77 -16.17 9.41
CA SER A 3 0.19 -16.26 10.52
C SER A 3 -0.06 -15.22 11.62
N THR A 4 -0.65 -14.07 11.29
CA THR A 4 -1.06 -13.04 12.25
C THR A 4 -2.09 -13.55 13.25
N ASN A 5 -2.86 -14.60 12.89
CA ASN A 5 -3.84 -15.22 13.77
C ASN A 5 -3.25 -16.07 14.88
N LEU A 6 -1.94 -16.29 14.91
CA LEU A 6 -1.28 -17.09 15.94
C LEU A 6 -0.82 -16.30 17.16
N LEU A 7 -0.64 -14.97 17.01
CA LEU A 7 -0.07 -14.14 18.07
C LEU A 7 -1.14 -13.66 19.06
N PRO A 8 -0.84 -13.64 20.38
CA PRO A 8 -1.70 -13.04 21.40
C PRO A 8 -1.59 -11.50 21.36
N ALA A 9 -2.13 -10.89 20.30
CA ALA A 9 -2.03 -9.46 20.11
C ALA A 9 -2.87 -8.65 21.10
N LYS A 10 -2.30 -7.59 21.68
CA LYS A 10 -2.99 -6.60 22.51
C LYS A 10 -3.83 -5.63 21.68
N ALA A 11 -3.40 -5.37 20.47
CA ALA A 11 -4.14 -4.60 19.48
C ALA A 11 -4.11 -5.28 18.11
N VAL A 12 -5.19 -5.16 17.37
CA VAL A 12 -5.30 -5.60 15.99
C VAL A 12 -5.77 -4.40 15.15
N VAL A 13 -5.00 -4.06 14.13
CA VAL A 13 -5.29 -2.97 13.21
C VAL A 13 -5.64 -3.54 11.85
N VAL A 14 -6.82 -3.23 11.33
CA VAL A 14 -7.20 -3.48 9.95
C VAL A 14 -7.17 -2.15 9.21
N THR A 15 -6.18 -1.92 8.38
CA THR A 15 -5.97 -0.64 7.68
C THR A 15 -7.01 -0.39 6.61
N SER A 16 -7.23 -1.40 5.75
CA SER A 16 -8.27 -1.41 4.70
C SER A 16 -8.55 -2.85 4.27
N VAL A 17 -9.70 -3.06 3.64
CA VAL A 17 -10.08 -4.32 3.00
C VAL A 17 -10.24 -4.05 1.50
N GLY A 18 -9.61 -4.86 0.67
CA GLY A 18 -9.70 -4.80 -0.78
C GLY A 18 -9.76 -6.19 -1.39
N MET A 19 -10.12 -6.27 -2.67
CA MET A 19 -10.18 -7.52 -3.42
C MET A 19 -8.76 -8.03 -3.69
N ASP A 20 -8.24 -8.88 -2.82
CA ASP A 20 -6.98 -9.61 -2.98
C ASP A 20 -7.09 -10.98 -2.31
N HIS A 21 -6.21 -11.90 -2.67
CA HIS A 21 -6.18 -13.27 -2.13
C HIS A 21 -7.53 -14.00 -2.19
N MET A 22 -8.34 -13.73 -3.22
CA MET A 22 -9.72 -14.21 -3.36
C MET A 22 -9.86 -15.73 -3.22
N ARG A 23 -8.86 -16.48 -3.70
CA ARG A 23 -8.83 -17.96 -3.56
C ARG A 23 -8.80 -18.45 -2.11
N LEU A 24 -8.34 -17.62 -1.18
CA LEU A 24 -8.15 -17.96 0.23
C LEU A 24 -9.15 -17.27 1.15
N LEU A 25 -9.50 -16.02 0.86
CA LEU A 25 -10.26 -15.16 1.77
C LEU A 25 -11.73 -15.01 1.36
N GLY A 26 -12.07 -15.25 0.09
CA GLY A 26 -13.43 -15.11 -0.42
C GLY A 26 -13.51 -14.27 -1.70
N ASN A 27 -14.69 -14.26 -2.32
CA ASN A 27 -14.94 -13.62 -3.61
C ASN A 27 -15.70 -12.29 -3.49
N THR A 28 -16.05 -11.90 -2.27
CA THR A 28 -16.72 -10.62 -1.97
C THR A 28 -15.98 -9.87 -0.87
N ILE A 29 -16.18 -8.55 -0.79
CA ILE A 29 -15.61 -7.72 0.27
C ILE A 29 -16.06 -8.20 1.65
N GLU A 30 -17.29 -8.66 1.76
CA GLU A 30 -17.87 -9.18 2.99
C GLU A 30 -17.18 -10.46 3.46
N GLU A 31 -16.96 -11.41 2.55
CA GLU A 31 -16.26 -12.66 2.85
C GLU A 31 -14.83 -12.40 3.27
N ILE A 32 -14.12 -11.50 2.56
CA ILE A 32 -12.75 -11.11 2.89
C ILE A 32 -12.70 -10.43 4.26
N ALA A 33 -13.63 -9.50 4.54
CA ALA A 33 -13.70 -8.83 5.84
C ALA A 33 -13.98 -9.81 6.99
N ASP A 34 -14.85 -10.78 6.78
CA ASP A 34 -15.14 -11.83 7.77
C ASP A 34 -13.88 -12.68 8.03
N ALA A 35 -13.19 -13.13 6.98
CA ALA A 35 -11.95 -13.88 7.09
C ALA A 35 -10.85 -13.12 7.83
N ILE A 36 -10.65 -11.83 7.52
CA ILE A 36 -9.68 -10.94 8.20
C ILE A 36 -10.05 -10.75 9.67
N SER A 37 -11.34 -10.69 9.98
CA SER A 37 -11.83 -10.49 11.36
C SER A 37 -11.45 -11.62 12.32
N ALA A 38 -11.03 -12.77 11.81
CA ALA A 38 -10.48 -13.87 12.62
C ALA A 38 -9.21 -13.44 13.41
N ALA A 39 -8.53 -12.37 12.98
CA ALA A 39 -7.40 -11.79 13.69
C ALA A 39 -7.78 -11.13 15.02
N PHE A 40 -9.01 -10.67 15.19
CA PHE A 40 -9.42 -10.01 16.45
C PHE A 40 -9.32 -10.95 17.64
N ARG A 41 -8.84 -10.42 18.77
CA ARG A 41 -8.62 -11.15 20.01
C ARG A 41 -9.61 -10.74 21.10
N PRO A 42 -9.99 -11.67 21.99
CA PRO A 42 -10.81 -11.34 23.16
C PRO A 42 -10.17 -10.22 23.97
N HIS A 43 -10.96 -9.21 24.30
CA HIS A 43 -10.58 -8.07 25.15
C HIS A 43 -9.41 -7.21 24.62
N ALA A 44 -8.95 -7.43 23.38
CA ALA A 44 -7.91 -6.59 22.75
C ALA A 44 -8.49 -5.27 22.22
N VAL A 45 -7.61 -4.36 21.84
CA VAL A 45 -7.97 -3.18 21.05
C VAL A 45 -8.15 -3.58 19.58
N ALA A 46 -9.23 -3.17 18.95
CA ALA A 46 -9.50 -3.33 17.54
C ALA A 46 -9.58 -1.95 16.88
N VAL A 47 -8.64 -1.61 16.02
CA VAL A 47 -8.65 -0.37 15.24
C VAL A 47 -9.00 -0.70 13.80
N ILE A 48 -10.10 -0.13 13.31
CA ILE A 48 -10.58 -0.33 11.95
C ILE A 48 -10.35 0.97 11.18
N GLY A 49 -9.40 0.94 10.25
CA GLY A 49 -9.02 2.05 9.38
C GLY A 49 -10.07 2.35 8.32
N LYS A 50 -9.74 3.27 7.40
CA LYS A 50 -10.64 3.65 6.31
C LYS A 50 -10.80 2.50 5.31
N THR A 51 -11.99 1.94 5.23
CA THR A 51 -12.31 0.82 4.33
C THR A 51 -13.74 0.94 3.80
N ASP A 52 -14.13 0.01 2.93
CA ASP A 52 -15.50 -0.09 2.41
C ASP A 52 -16.53 -0.18 3.54
N PRO A 53 -17.69 0.48 3.45
CA PRO A 53 -18.73 0.45 4.48
C PRO A 53 -19.24 -0.95 4.85
N ALA A 54 -19.35 -1.86 3.87
CA ALA A 54 -19.77 -3.24 4.13
C ALA A 54 -18.71 -3.99 4.95
N ALA A 55 -17.44 -3.89 4.55
CA ALA A 55 -16.32 -4.44 5.32
C ALA A 55 -16.25 -3.85 6.73
N MET A 56 -16.39 -2.53 6.86
CA MET A 56 -16.37 -1.81 8.14
C MET A 56 -17.39 -2.40 9.13
N ASN A 57 -18.61 -2.62 8.68
CA ASN A 57 -19.68 -3.15 9.53
C ASN A 57 -19.40 -4.58 10.00
N ILE A 58 -18.90 -5.44 9.11
CA ILE A 58 -18.55 -6.83 9.44
C ILE A 58 -17.41 -6.87 10.44
N LEU A 59 -16.34 -6.10 10.19
CA LEU A 59 -15.21 -6.02 11.10
C LEU A 59 -15.62 -5.53 12.49
N GLU A 60 -16.47 -4.49 12.56
CA GLU A 60 -16.95 -3.96 13.85
C GLU A 60 -17.80 -5.00 14.60
N VAL A 61 -18.76 -5.66 13.94
CA VAL A 61 -19.59 -6.70 14.55
C VAL A 61 -18.73 -7.84 15.09
N ASN A 62 -17.77 -8.31 14.31
CA ASN A 62 -16.92 -9.43 14.70
C ASN A 62 -15.95 -9.06 15.85
N ALA A 63 -15.39 -7.85 15.84
CA ALA A 63 -14.57 -7.35 16.95
C ALA A 63 -15.37 -7.25 18.25
N ARG A 64 -16.63 -6.72 18.18
CA ARG A 64 -17.53 -6.64 19.35
C ARG A 64 -17.91 -8.01 19.89
N ARG A 65 -18.14 -9.01 19.03
CA ARG A 65 -18.39 -10.42 19.44
C ARG A 65 -17.22 -10.99 20.27
N LYS A 66 -15.99 -10.54 19.99
CA LYS A 66 -14.79 -10.87 20.79
C LYS A 66 -14.62 -10.02 22.03
N LYS A 67 -15.58 -9.12 22.34
CA LYS A 67 -15.49 -8.15 23.43
C LYS A 67 -14.25 -7.26 23.33
N ALA A 68 -13.78 -6.97 22.10
CA ALA A 68 -12.69 -6.05 21.85
C ALA A 68 -13.16 -4.60 22.05
N THR A 69 -12.25 -3.73 22.48
CA THR A 69 -12.46 -2.28 22.48
C THR A 69 -12.28 -1.76 21.06
N VAL A 70 -13.35 -1.30 20.42
CA VAL A 70 -13.34 -0.97 18.97
C VAL A 70 -13.20 0.52 18.76
N TYR A 71 -12.24 0.91 17.92
CA TYR A 71 -12.08 2.25 17.36
C TYR A 71 -12.26 2.18 15.84
N ARG A 72 -13.23 2.94 15.31
CA ARG A 72 -13.64 2.92 13.91
C ARG A 72 -13.33 4.25 13.24
N TYR A 73 -12.66 4.20 12.09
CA TYR A 73 -12.46 5.38 11.24
C TYR A 73 -13.79 6.00 10.81
N GLY A 74 -13.84 7.34 10.81
CA GLY A 74 -15.04 8.12 10.45
C GLY A 74 -16.09 8.24 11.57
N ARG A 75 -15.85 7.58 12.74
CA ARG A 75 -16.66 7.74 13.95
C ARG A 75 -15.80 8.12 15.14
N ASP A 76 -14.81 7.29 15.50
CA ASP A 76 -14.02 7.48 16.72
C ASP A 76 -12.74 8.28 16.44
N PHE A 77 -12.24 8.20 15.23
CA PHE A 77 -11.12 8.98 14.70
C PHE A 77 -11.21 9.17 13.18
N TRP A 78 -10.54 10.21 12.66
CA TRP A 78 -10.47 10.49 11.22
C TRP A 78 -9.28 11.39 10.88
N TYR A 79 -9.01 11.58 9.59
CA TYR A 79 -8.03 12.52 9.06
C TYR A 79 -8.73 13.61 8.24
N ASP A 80 -8.45 14.88 8.60
CA ASP A 80 -8.87 16.06 7.85
C ASP A 80 -7.78 17.14 7.95
N GLY A 81 -6.72 16.96 7.14
CA GLY A 81 -5.49 17.77 7.24
C GLY A 81 -4.64 17.47 8.48
N LYS A 82 -5.24 16.93 9.53
CA LYS A 82 -4.62 16.44 10.77
C LYS A 82 -5.37 15.23 11.30
N PHE A 83 -4.79 14.51 12.26
CA PHE A 83 -5.51 13.49 13.02
C PHE A 83 -6.54 14.15 13.96
N LEU A 84 -7.73 13.60 13.98
CA LEU A 84 -8.84 14.03 14.83
C LEU A 84 -9.46 12.80 15.51
N SER A 85 -9.82 12.97 16.81
CA SER A 85 -10.56 11.97 17.57
C SER A 85 -11.38 12.67 18.67
N TYR A 86 -12.22 11.92 19.36
CA TYR A 86 -12.94 12.47 20.53
C TYR A 86 -12.03 12.91 21.69
N SER A 87 -10.81 12.37 21.77
CA SER A 87 -9.83 12.75 22.80
C SER A 87 -8.97 13.94 22.41
N GLY A 88 -9.09 14.47 21.20
CA GLY A 88 -8.33 15.64 20.75
C GLY A 88 -7.87 15.54 19.30
N SER A 89 -6.88 16.36 18.96
CA SER A 89 -6.29 16.42 17.63
C SER A 89 -4.76 16.40 17.71
N LEU A 90 -4.12 15.90 16.63
CA LEU A 90 -2.68 15.91 16.46
C LEU A 90 -2.32 16.35 15.05
N ASP A 91 -1.56 17.42 14.94
CA ASP A 91 -0.89 17.79 13.69
C ASP A 91 0.35 16.93 13.53
N PHE A 92 0.58 16.42 12.31
CA PHE A 92 1.75 15.60 12.03
C PHE A 92 2.26 15.77 10.60
N GLN A 93 3.55 15.53 10.43
CA GLN A 93 4.18 15.36 9.13
C GLN A 93 4.43 13.86 8.93
N LEU A 94 4.20 13.38 7.71
CA LEU A 94 4.38 11.99 7.37
C LEU A 94 5.44 11.85 6.29
N ALA A 95 6.50 11.08 6.56
CA ALA A 95 7.55 10.80 5.58
C ALA A 95 7.07 9.88 4.46
N LEU A 96 6.14 8.97 4.74
CA LEU A 96 5.57 8.08 3.75
C LEU A 96 4.64 8.84 2.79
N ARG A 97 4.92 8.73 1.50
CA ARG A 97 4.13 9.37 0.44
C ARG A 97 2.89 8.55 0.10
N GLY A 98 1.84 9.23 -0.37
CA GLY A 98 0.60 8.62 -0.82
C GLY A 98 -0.59 8.93 0.08
N VAL A 99 -1.75 9.18 -0.54
CA VAL A 99 -2.98 9.59 0.16
C VAL A 99 -3.42 8.55 1.20
N HIS A 100 -3.29 7.27 0.87
CA HIS A 100 -3.64 6.17 1.76
C HIS A 100 -2.79 6.13 3.03
N GLN A 101 -1.58 6.68 3.01
CA GLN A 101 -0.69 6.69 4.16
C GLN A 101 -1.18 7.63 5.27
N TRP A 102 -1.92 8.69 4.94
CA TRP A 102 -2.54 9.54 5.97
C TRP A 102 -3.59 8.78 6.77
N TYR A 103 -4.36 7.91 6.10
CA TYR A 103 -5.35 7.06 6.77
C TYR A 103 -4.67 5.96 7.59
N ASN A 104 -3.57 5.37 7.08
CA ASN A 104 -2.77 4.40 7.81
C ASN A 104 -2.12 5.04 9.05
N ALA A 105 -1.54 6.24 8.91
CA ALA A 105 -1.00 7.00 10.04
C ALA A 105 -2.07 7.31 11.09
N SER A 106 -3.28 7.70 10.68
CA SER A 106 -4.38 7.93 11.62
C SER A 106 -4.76 6.67 12.40
N ALA A 107 -4.76 5.50 11.75
CA ALA A 107 -5.00 4.24 12.43
C ALA A 107 -3.86 3.87 13.39
N ALA A 108 -2.61 4.15 13.02
CA ALA A 108 -1.44 3.98 13.88
C ALA A 108 -1.49 4.88 15.11
N ILE A 109 -1.77 6.18 14.93
CA ILE A 109 -1.95 7.15 16.04
C ILE A 109 -3.03 6.66 16.98
N GLN A 110 -4.21 6.30 16.46
CA GLN A 110 -5.31 5.80 17.31
C GLN A 110 -4.92 4.54 18.06
N THR A 111 -4.12 3.67 17.48
CA THR A 111 -3.64 2.45 18.15
C THR A 111 -2.71 2.78 19.31
N VAL A 112 -1.75 3.68 19.10
CA VAL A 112 -0.82 4.13 20.14
C VAL A 112 -1.60 4.80 21.29
N LEU A 113 -2.53 5.70 20.98
CA LEU A 113 -3.37 6.35 21.99
C LEU A 113 -4.22 5.36 22.78
N ALA A 114 -4.77 4.33 22.13
CA ALA A 114 -5.56 3.30 22.81
C ALA A 114 -4.71 2.41 23.74
N LEU A 115 -3.44 2.22 23.44
CA LEU A 115 -2.51 1.43 24.25
C LEU A 115 -1.74 2.27 25.29
N SER A 116 -1.69 3.59 25.15
CA SER A 116 -0.89 4.47 26.01
C SER A 116 -1.28 4.40 27.48
N SER A 117 -2.56 4.12 27.78
CA SER A 117 -3.05 4.00 29.16
C SER A 117 -2.71 2.65 29.82
N THR A 118 -2.25 1.65 29.08
CA THR A 118 -2.06 0.28 29.58
C THR A 118 -0.70 -0.32 29.28
N GLU A 119 -0.21 -0.16 28.05
CA GLU A 119 0.98 -0.88 27.55
C GLU A 119 2.13 0.08 27.17
N LEU A 120 1.84 1.34 26.84
CA LEU A 120 2.78 2.30 26.28
C LEU A 120 2.86 3.60 27.10
N ASN A 121 3.03 3.48 28.42
CA ASN A 121 2.87 4.56 29.41
C ASN A 121 3.78 5.79 29.22
N ASN A 122 4.78 5.73 28.35
CA ASN A 122 5.79 6.77 28.16
C ASN A 122 5.78 7.38 26.74
N ILE A 123 4.77 7.12 25.93
CA ILE A 123 4.68 7.70 24.58
C ILE A 123 3.80 8.95 24.65
N ASP A 124 4.36 10.09 24.29
CA ASP A 124 3.65 11.35 24.18
C ASP A 124 3.38 11.77 22.73
N ALA A 125 2.78 12.95 22.55
CA ALA A 125 2.45 13.46 21.21
C ALA A 125 3.71 13.75 20.36
N SER A 126 4.82 14.14 20.98
CA SER A 126 6.05 14.44 20.26
C SER A 126 6.72 13.16 19.74
N ASP A 127 6.67 12.07 20.50
CA ASP A 127 7.17 10.77 20.07
C ASP A 127 6.39 10.26 18.84
N ILE A 128 5.05 10.43 18.85
CA ILE A 128 4.19 10.05 17.72
C ILE A 128 4.55 10.89 16.49
N GLN A 129 4.71 12.20 16.63
CA GLN A 129 5.08 13.10 15.54
C GLN A 129 6.45 12.76 14.96
N GLU A 130 7.44 12.47 15.80
CA GLU A 130 8.78 12.08 15.37
C GLU A 130 8.76 10.74 14.64
N GLY A 131 8.11 9.73 15.20
CA GLY A 131 7.98 8.43 14.55
C GLY A 131 7.30 8.49 13.18
N LEU A 132 6.30 9.35 12.99
CA LEU A 132 5.65 9.55 11.69
C LEU A 132 6.53 10.29 10.69
N ARG A 133 7.32 11.27 11.16
CA ARG A 133 8.27 12.02 10.34
C ARG A 133 9.45 11.17 9.88
N GLU A 134 9.83 10.17 10.65
CA GLU A 134 10.95 9.26 10.36
C GLU A 134 10.49 7.93 9.75
N ALA A 135 9.18 7.69 9.66
CA ALA A 135 8.63 6.45 9.13
C ALA A 135 9.12 6.19 7.70
N PHE A 136 9.68 5.01 7.49
CA PHE A 136 10.15 4.57 6.19
C PHE A 136 9.69 3.15 5.90
N TRP A 137 9.16 2.92 4.70
CA TRP A 137 8.83 1.59 4.24
C TRP A 137 9.20 1.41 2.76
N PRO A 138 10.07 0.45 2.45
CA PRO A 138 10.51 0.22 1.08
C PRO A 138 9.36 -0.05 0.12
N GLY A 139 9.44 0.52 -1.10
CA GLY A 139 8.46 0.28 -2.15
C GLY A 139 7.04 0.78 -1.83
N ARG A 140 6.93 1.86 -1.07
CA ARG A 140 5.68 2.61 -0.88
C ARG A 140 5.86 4.04 -1.36
N MET A 141 5.64 4.26 -2.66
CA MET A 141 5.98 5.51 -3.35
C MET A 141 7.40 5.99 -2.99
N GLU A 142 8.32 5.04 -2.87
CA GLU A 142 9.72 5.30 -2.52
C GLU A 142 10.43 6.01 -3.66
N THR A 143 10.91 7.23 -3.42
CA THR A 143 11.79 7.92 -4.37
C THR A 143 13.21 7.38 -4.20
N VAL A 144 13.71 6.71 -5.22
CA VAL A 144 15.09 6.16 -5.22
C VAL A 144 16.07 7.01 -6.02
N ARG A 145 15.57 7.91 -6.85
CA ARG A 145 16.33 8.93 -7.57
C ARG A 145 15.45 10.16 -7.81
N GLU A 146 16.00 11.34 -7.67
CA GLU A 146 15.25 12.60 -7.82
C GLU A 146 15.40 13.23 -9.23
N ASN A 147 16.53 13.05 -9.86
CA ASN A 147 16.81 13.61 -11.19
C ASN A 147 17.51 12.57 -12.09
N PRO A 148 16.81 12.00 -13.07
CA PRO A 148 15.33 12.01 -13.22
C PRO A 148 14.64 11.33 -12.06
N LEU A 149 13.37 11.67 -11.83
CA LEU A 149 12.57 11.12 -10.74
C LEU A 149 12.23 9.66 -10.98
N ILE A 150 12.66 8.77 -10.08
CA ILE A 150 12.27 7.35 -10.09
C ILE A 150 11.52 7.01 -8.81
N ILE A 151 10.27 6.55 -8.97
CA ILE A 151 9.40 6.12 -7.89
C ILE A 151 9.18 4.61 -7.96
N LEU A 152 9.37 3.93 -6.83
CA LEU A 152 9.05 2.51 -6.66
C LEU A 152 7.78 2.35 -5.82
N ASP A 153 6.83 1.53 -6.28
CA ASP A 153 5.64 1.18 -5.51
C ASP A 153 5.26 -0.30 -5.64
N GLY A 154 4.86 -0.90 -4.53
CA GLY A 154 4.49 -2.32 -4.46
C GLY A 154 3.06 -2.64 -4.91
N ALA A 155 2.34 -1.72 -5.53
CA ALA A 155 0.98 -1.94 -6.02
C ALA A 155 0.94 -3.09 -7.03
N HIS A 156 0.18 -4.15 -6.73
CA HIS A 156 0.10 -5.37 -7.52
C HIS A 156 -1.31 -5.98 -7.57
N ASN A 157 -2.30 -5.29 -7.00
CA ASN A 157 -3.72 -5.61 -7.09
C ASN A 157 -4.52 -4.33 -7.42
N PRO A 158 -5.77 -4.44 -7.91
CA PRO A 158 -6.55 -3.28 -8.36
C PRO A 158 -6.77 -2.22 -7.28
N HIS A 159 -6.96 -2.62 -6.02
CA HIS A 159 -7.16 -1.70 -4.89
C HIS A 159 -5.88 -0.88 -4.57
N ALA A 160 -4.72 -1.54 -4.53
CA ALA A 160 -3.44 -0.84 -4.34
C ALA A 160 -3.12 0.06 -5.54
N ALA A 161 -3.40 -0.39 -6.77
CA ALA A 161 -3.24 0.39 -7.99
C ALA A 161 -4.07 1.68 -7.94
N GLN A 162 -5.32 1.61 -7.51
CA GLN A 162 -6.17 2.79 -7.35
C GLN A 162 -5.60 3.77 -6.31
N SER A 163 -5.06 3.28 -5.21
CA SER A 163 -4.43 4.11 -4.18
C SER A 163 -3.17 4.81 -4.71
N LEU A 164 -2.33 4.09 -5.47
CA LEU A 164 -1.16 4.64 -6.14
C LEU A 164 -1.58 5.68 -7.17
N ARG A 165 -2.55 5.36 -8.05
CA ARG A 165 -3.06 6.28 -9.06
C ARG A 165 -3.57 7.58 -8.44
N THR A 166 -4.43 7.52 -7.42
CA THR A 166 -4.94 8.68 -6.72
C THR A 166 -3.80 9.53 -6.13
N SER A 167 -2.77 8.88 -5.61
CA SER A 167 -1.61 9.57 -5.05
C SER A 167 -0.77 10.27 -6.13
N LEU A 168 -0.59 9.65 -7.30
CA LEU A 168 0.11 10.26 -8.43
C LEU A 168 -0.64 11.45 -8.99
N ASP A 169 -1.95 11.35 -9.16
CA ASP A 169 -2.80 12.45 -9.64
C ASP A 169 -2.74 13.67 -8.71
N LEU A 170 -2.65 13.44 -7.39
CA LEU A 170 -2.54 14.50 -6.41
C LEU A 170 -1.14 15.13 -6.33
N LEU A 171 -0.10 14.30 -6.30
CA LEU A 171 1.28 14.75 -6.06
C LEU A 171 1.98 15.22 -7.34
N TYR A 172 1.54 14.71 -8.49
CA TYR A 172 2.14 14.98 -9.80
C TYR A 172 1.06 15.18 -10.87
N PRO A 173 0.18 16.20 -10.72
CA PRO A 173 -0.96 16.40 -11.60
C PRO A 173 -0.53 16.60 -13.06
N GLY A 174 -1.14 15.81 -13.96
CA GLY A 174 -0.87 15.86 -15.40
C GLY A 174 0.46 15.27 -15.86
N LYS A 175 1.28 14.76 -14.95
CA LYS A 175 2.57 14.16 -15.28
C LYS A 175 2.41 12.83 -16.01
N LYS A 176 3.20 12.65 -17.05
CA LYS A 176 3.38 11.37 -17.75
C LYS A 176 4.63 10.66 -17.27
N TRP A 177 4.64 9.33 -17.40
CA TRP A 177 5.69 8.49 -16.85
C TRP A 177 6.19 7.47 -17.88
N ASN A 178 7.47 7.17 -17.84
CA ASN A 178 7.97 5.89 -18.31
C ASN A 178 7.66 4.85 -17.25
N ILE A 179 6.82 3.89 -17.62
CA ILE A 179 6.33 2.88 -16.67
C ILE A 179 7.15 1.61 -16.83
N PHE A 180 7.81 1.16 -15.78
CA PHE A 180 8.43 -0.15 -15.69
C PHE A 180 7.51 -1.09 -14.91
N PHE A 181 7.03 -2.12 -15.58
CA PHE A 181 5.99 -2.97 -15.05
C PHE A 181 6.34 -4.45 -15.19
N ALA A 182 6.06 -5.22 -14.16
CA ALA A 182 6.00 -6.68 -14.21
C ALA A 182 4.94 -7.18 -13.23
N ALA A 183 4.42 -8.38 -13.47
CA ALA A 183 3.36 -8.93 -12.62
C ALA A 183 3.51 -10.44 -12.44
N MET A 184 2.81 -10.99 -11.44
CA MET A 184 2.64 -12.42 -11.25
C MET A 184 1.41 -12.92 -12.01
N LYS A 185 1.45 -14.15 -12.55
CA LYS A 185 0.36 -14.78 -13.32
C LYS A 185 -0.96 -14.87 -12.57
N ASP A 186 -0.88 -15.02 -11.25
CA ASP A 186 -2.04 -15.19 -10.36
C ASP A 186 -2.71 -13.88 -9.92
N LYS A 187 -2.19 -12.73 -10.37
CA LYS A 187 -2.73 -11.39 -10.07
C LYS A 187 -3.56 -10.85 -11.23
N ASP A 188 -4.53 -10.02 -10.91
CA ASP A 188 -5.31 -9.27 -11.91
C ASP A 188 -4.51 -8.06 -12.44
N TRP A 189 -3.39 -8.37 -13.08
CA TRP A 189 -2.46 -7.36 -13.57
C TRP A 189 -3.05 -6.51 -14.72
N ARG A 190 -4.03 -7.05 -15.47
CA ARG A 190 -4.71 -6.29 -16.53
C ARG A 190 -5.48 -5.11 -15.95
N SER A 191 -6.28 -5.34 -14.91
CA SER A 191 -7.00 -4.27 -14.20
C SER A 191 -6.05 -3.31 -13.49
N VAL A 192 -4.91 -3.80 -12.98
CA VAL A 192 -3.86 -2.98 -12.39
C VAL A 192 -3.27 -2.03 -13.44
N LEU A 193 -2.75 -2.57 -14.54
CA LEU A 193 -2.02 -1.79 -15.54
C LEU A 193 -2.93 -0.81 -16.29
N THR A 194 -4.18 -1.20 -16.56
CA THR A 194 -5.17 -0.36 -17.24
C THR A 194 -5.38 1.00 -16.55
N GLN A 195 -5.24 1.07 -15.23
CA GLN A 195 -5.42 2.31 -14.47
C GLN A 195 -4.34 3.37 -14.75
N PHE A 196 -3.25 3.01 -15.44
CA PHE A 196 -2.09 3.88 -15.67
C PHE A 196 -1.80 4.14 -17.16
N LEU A 197 -2.55 3.54 -18.09
CA LEU A 197 -2.26 3.66 -19.52
C LEU A 197 -2.33 5.10 -20.03
N ASP A 198 -3.22 5.89 -19.48
CA ASP A 198 -3.35 7.32 -19.79
C ASP A 198 -2.21 8.18 -19.21
N LEU A 199 -1.46 7.67 -18.23
CA LEU A 199 -0.27 8.32 -17.67
C LEU A 199 1.02 7.89 -18.38
N ALA A 200 0.99 6.84 -19.21
CA ALA A 200 2.18 6.27 -19.82
C ALA A 200 2.67 7.11 -21.02
N ASN A 201 3.96 7.48 -21.02
CA ASN A 201 4.69 7.81 -22.24
C ASN A 201 5.04 6.52 -22.98
N HIS A 202 5.62 5.57 -22.26
CA HIS A 202 5.99 4.25 -22.73
C HIS A 202 5.90 3.24 -21.57
N VAL A 203 5.54 1.98 -21.87
CA VAL A 203 5.54 0.90 -20.88
C VAL A 203 6.68 -0.07 -21.18
N TYR A 204 7.65 -0.11 -20.32
CA TYR A 204 8.74 -1.08 -20.30
C TYR A 204 8.30 -2.29 -19.49
N VAL A 205 8.10 -3.42 -20.17
CA VAL A 205 7.72 -4.67 -19.51
C VAL A 205 8.98 -5.41 -19.09
N VAL A 206 9.22 -5.44 -17.79
CA VAL A 206 10.46 -5.98 -17.21
C VAL A 206 10.41 -7.51 -17.17
N ARG A 207 11.43 -8.16 -17.72
CA ARG A 207 11.60 -9.61 -17.61
C ARG A 207 12.05 -9.98 -16.21
N MET A 208 11.30 -10.84 -15.53
CA MET A 208 11.61 -11.30 -14.18
C MET A 208 12.02 -12.79 -14.18
N PRO A 209 13.06 -13.18 -13.43
CA PRO A 209 13.58 -14.55 -13.41
C PRO A 209 12.75 -15.48 -12.50
N TYR A 210 11.44 -15.27 -12.38
CA TYR A 210 10.57 -16.05 -11.52
C TYR A 210 9.58 -16.86 -12.36
N GLU A 211 9.44 -18.15 -12.10
CA GLU A 211 8.51 -19.05 -12.79
C GLU A 211 7.05 -18.57 -12.73
N ARG A 212 6.67 -17.93 -11.61
CA ARG A 212 5.33 -17.35 -11.40
C ARG A 212 5.13 -16.00 -12.07
N ALA A 213 6.17 -15.39 -12.63
CA ALA A 213 6.03 -14.13 -13.36
C ALA A 213 5.20 -14.31 -14.63
N GLU A 214 4.38 -13.32 -14.96
CA GLU A 214 3.71 -13.27 -16.26
C GLU A 214 4.76 -13.05 -17.36
N SER A 215 4.52 -13.65 -18.53
CA SER A 215 5.45 -13.47 -19.63
C SER A 215 5.42 -12.02 -20.14
N PRO A 216 6.55 -11.39 -20.37
CA PRO A 216 6.59 -10.05 -20.92
C PRO A 216 5.86 -9.93 -22.25
N GLU A 217 5.92 -10.97 -23.06
CA GLU A 217 5.27 -11.04 -24.36
C GLU A 217 3.74 -10.95 -24.23
N THR A 218 3.15 -11.64 -23.24
CA THR A 218 1.70 -11.57 -22.94
C THR A 218 1.27 -10.16 -22.52
N ILE A 219 2.10 -9.48 -21.73
CA ILE A 219 1.80 -8.11 -21.28
C ILE A 219 1.93 -7.12 -22.44
N VAL A 220 2.97 -7.26 -23.29
CA VAL A 220 3.18 -6.43 -24.50
C VAL A 220 2.02 -6.62 -25.49
N GLU A 221 1.54 -7.84 -25.70
CA GLU A 221 0.39 -8.11 -26.56
C GLU A 221 -0.86 -7.38 -26.07
N PHE A 222 -1.16 -7.47 -24.78
CA PHE A 222 -2.25 -6.71 -24.16
C PHE A 222 -2.10 -5.20 -24.34
N LEU A 223 -0.90 -4.65 -24.15
CA LEU A 223 -0.64 -3.22 -24.34
C LEU A 223 -0.81 -2.79 -25.79
N LYS A 224 -0.41 -3.63 -26.75
CA LYS A 224 -0.62 -3.40 -28.19
C LYS A 224 -2.12 -3.34 -28.52
N GLU A 225 -2.93 -4.24 -27.97
CA GLU A 225 -4.41 -4.21 -28.13
C GLU A 225 -5.01 -2.91 -27.56
N LYS A 226 -4.40 -2.32 -26.54
CA LYS A 226 -4.81 -1.04 -25.97
C LYS A 226 -4.24 0.18 -26.69
N GLY A 227 -3.44 -0.01 -27.73
CA GLY A 227 -2.78 1.07 -28.47
C GLY A 227 -1.68 1.79 -27.68
N THR A 228 -1.13 1.15 -26.66
CA THR A 228 -0.11 1.74 -25.77
C THR A 228 1.29 1.33 -26.26
N SER A 229 2.19 2.32 -26.39
CA SER A 229 3.59 2.09 -26.72
C SER A 229 4.29 1.25 -25.66
N SER A 230 4.92 0.14 -26.05
CA SER A 230 5.56 -0.77 -25.10
C SER A 230 6.71 -1.57 -25.70
N SER A 231 7.64 -1.99 -24.84
CA SER A 231 8.76 -2.87 -25.19
C SER A 231 9.15 -3.74 -24.00
N VAL A 232 9.82 -4.86 -24.28
CA VAL A 232 10.43 -5.70 -23.23
C VAL A 232 11.79 -5.12 -22.86
N CYS A 233 12.12 -5.17 -21.57
CA CYS A 233 13.41 -4.73 -21.03
C CYS A 233 13.87 -5.62 -19.88
N GLU A 234 15.09 -5.38 -19.40
CA GLU A 234 15.66 -6.01 -18.21
C GLU A 234 15.60 -5.06 -17.02
N GLU A 235 15.68 -5.58 -15.80
CA GLU A 235 15.58 -4.77 -14.57
C GLU A 235 16.64 -3.66 -14.44
N GLN A 236 17.83 -3.88 -15.01
CA GLN A 236 18.93 -2.89 -15.04
C GLN A 236 18.65 -1.70 -15.96
N ASP A 237 17.70 -1.79 -16.87
CA ASP A 237 17.36 -0.69 -17.76
C ASP A 237 16.59 0.42 -17.04
N VAL A 238 15.96 0.10 -15.89
CA VAL A 238 15.38 1.10 -14.98
C VAL A 238 16.42 2.12 -14.52
N ILE A 239 17.63 1.65 -14.17
CA ILE A 239 18.70 2.53 -13.67
C ILE A 239 19.27 3.42 -14.77
N LYS A 240 19.26 2.93 -16.01
CA LYS A 240 19.74 3.64 -17.18
C LYS A 240 18.73 4.64 -17.73
N CYS A 241 17.49 4.60 -17.24
CA CYS A 241 16.46 5.53 -17.67
C CYS A 241 16.87 6.97 -17.33
N ASP A 242 16.89 7.84 -18.32
CA ASP A 242 17.25 9.26 -18.22
C ASP A 242 16.02 10.19 -18.15
N GLU A 243 14.84 9.60 -18.06
CA GLU A 243 13.56 10.29 -17.88
C GLU A 243 12.85 9.82 -16.61
N ASP A 244 11.82 10.55 -16.21
CA ASP A 244 11.02 10.22 -15.03
C ASP A 244 10.30 8.88 -15.17
N ALA A 245 10.44 8.02 -14.16
CA ALA A 245 9.97 6.65 -14.20
C ALA A 245 9.16 6.24 -12.98
N LEU A 246 8.14 5.40 -13.22
CA LEU A 246 7.33 4.74 -12.22
C LEU A 246 7.53 3.22 -12.34
N VAL A 247 7.93 2.57 -11.26
CA VAL A 247 8.16 1.12 -11.20
C VAL A 247 7.16 0.48 -10.26
N PHE A 248 6.31 -0.43 -10.79
CA PHE A 248 5.29 -1.11 -9.97
C PHE A 248 4.81 -2.43 -10.60
N GLY A 249 3.83 -3.09 -9.95
CA GLY A 249 3.16 -4.29 -10.42
C GLY A 249 3.63 -5.57 -9.71
N SER A 250 4.82 -5.55 -9.12
CA SER A 250 5.35 -6.67 -8.34
C SER A 250 6.30 -6.21 -7.25
N LEU A 251 6.14 -6.73 -6.02
CA LEU A 251 7.10 -6.51 -4.93
C LEU A 251 8.49 -7.09 -5.23
N TYR A 252 8.56 -8.15 -6.05
CA TYR A 252 9.84 -8.71 -6.49
C TYR A 252 10.58 -7.73 -7.39
N LEU A 253 9.90 -7.17 -8.43
CA LEU A 253 10.46 -6.13 -9.29
C LEU A 253 10.98 -4.95 -8.46
N VAL A 254 10.14 -4.43 -7.55
CA VAL A 254 10.50 -3.32 -6.67
C VAL A 254 11.73 -3.64 -5.83
N GLY A 255 11.80 -4.85 -5.25
CA GLY A 255 12.94 -5.31 -4.47
C GLY A 255 14.23 -5.39 -5.28
N ASP A 256 14.16 -5.93 -6.49
CA ASP A 256 15.31 -6.08 -7.40
C ASP A 256 15.83 -4.70 -7.86
N VAL A 257 14.94 -3.82 -8.35
CA VAL A 257 15.32 -2.45 -8.74
C VAL A 257 15.90 -1.67 -7.57
N ARG A 258 15.30 -1.78 -6.38
CA ARG A 258 15.81 -1.12 -5.17
C ARG A 258 17.21 -1.57 -4.79
N ARG A 259 17.52 -2.87 -4.93
CA ARG A 259 18.86 -3.41 -4.71
C ARG A 259 19.86 -2.83 -5.72
N LEU A 260 19.48 -2.75 -6.98
CA LEU A 260 20.34 -2.21 -8.04
C LEU A 260 20.62 -0.71 -7.85
N THR A 261 19.63 0.09 -7.46
CA THR A 261 19.82 1.53 -7.20
C THR A 261 20.75 1.79 -6.04
N ARG A 262 20.69 1.00 -4.95
CA ARG A 262 21.61 1.12 -3.82
C ARG A 262 23.05 0.79 -4.21
N ASN A 263 23.27 -0.24 -5.00
CA ASN A 263 24.60 -0.65 -5.47
C ASN A 263 25.20 0.42 -6.40
N ALA A 264 24.40 1.07 -7.23
CA ALA A 264 24.86 2.14 -8.10
C ALA A 264 25.35 3.40 -7.32
N VAL A 265 24.71 3.71 -6.19
CA VAL A 265 25.11 4.85 -5.32
C VAL A 265 26.45 4.58 -4.59
N HIS A 266 26.81 3.34 -4.33
CA HIS A 266 28.06 2.97 -3.65
C HIS A 266 29.24 2.70 -4.61
N SER A 267 29.04 2.88 -5.91
CA SER A 267 30.07 2.64 -6.95
C SER A 267 30.73 3.92 -7.46
N PHE A 268 30.50 5.07 -6.78
CA PHE A 268 31.10 6.37 -7.06
C PHE A 268 31.82 6.90 -5.76
#